data_cdb178f03b5cb43d37a4918e38716b50
#
_entry.id   cdb178f03b5cb43d37a4918e38716b50
#
_cell.length_a   1.000
_cell.length_b   1.000
_cell.length_c   1.000
_cell.angle_alpha   90.00
_cell.angle_beta   90.00
_cell.angle_gamma   90.00
#
_symmetry.space_group_name_H-M   'P 1'
#
loop_
_entity.id
_entity.type
_entity.pdbx_description
1 polymer ?
#
loop_
_entity_poly.entity_id
_entity_poly.type
_entity_poly.pdbx_seq_one_letter_code
_entity_poly.pdbx_strand_id
1 'polypeptide(L)'
;EIGVRLVGSEMCIRDRPTPYYIESDWSAASYWYAFAALTPRTTLRLPDLYQDSLQGDARVAELFSRLGVSTTYHEKYVELTRTSACVEELTNDFTNQPDLAQTFVVTCALLGIRFRFSGLQSLKIKETDRMAALIKEMKKLGYLLREEAGSVLIWDGERCEPDACPAIDTYEDHRMAMAFAPACFKFKGLQINEPQVVSKSYPDFWKDLQTAGFQITEA
;
A
#
# COMPACT_ATOMS: atom_id res chain seq x y z
N GLU A 1 20.15 27.86 -18.60
CA GLU A 1 19.14 28.44 -19.50
C GLU A 1 17.81 27.75 -19.26
N ILE A 2 16.84 28.48 -18.72
CA ILE A 2 15.47 28.01 -18.58
C ILE A 2 14.86 28.03 -19.98
N GLY A 3 14.44 26.87 -20.47
CA GLY A 3 13.80 26.79 -21.78
C GLY A 3 12.53 27.62 -21.84
N VAL A 4 12.24 28.24 -23.00
CA VAL A 4 11.10 29.14 -23.25
C VAL A 4 9.75 28.53 -22.76
N ARG A 5 9.59 27.22 -22.80
CA ARG A 5 8.39 26.53 -22.30
C ARG A 5 8.25 26.57 -20.77
N LEU A 6 9.34 26.46 -20.04
CA LEU A 6 9.34 26.53 -18.57
C LEU A 6 9.08 27.94 -18.08
N VAL A 7 9.65 28.96 -18.76
CA VAL A 7 9.40 30.37 -18.44
C VAL A 7 7.91 30.70 -18.59
N GLY A 8 7.28 30.24 -19.66
CA GLY A 8 5.85 30.46 -19.88
C GLY A 8 4.97 29.80 -18.82
N SER A 9 5.34 28.60 -18.38
CA SER A 9 4.62 27.87 -17.32
C SER A 9 4.80 28.56 -15.97
N GLU A 10 5.99 29.00 -15.62
CA GLU A 10 6.24 29.74 -14.38
C GLU A 10 5.50 31.08 -14.33
N MET A 11 5.45 31.83 -15.43
CA MET A 11 4.68 33.07 -15.51
C MET A 11 3.19 32.83 -15.27
N CYS A 12 2.60 31.80 -15.86
CA CYS A 12 1.19 31.45 -15.63
C CYS A 12 0.90 31.08 -14.17
N ILE A 13 1.80 30.40 -13.51
CA ILE A 13 1.65 30.03 -12.09
C ILE A 13 1.77 31.25 -11.18
N ARG A 14 2.73 32.16 -11.45
CA ARG A 14 2.98 33.33 -10.62
C ARG A 14 1.93 34.45 -10.80
N ASP A 15 1.47 34.65 -12.02
CA ASP A 15 0.59 35.77 -12.36
C ASP A 15 -0.90 35.45 -12.13
N ARG A 16 -1.26 34.19 -11.91
CA ARG A 16 -2.63 33.76 -11.66
C ARG A 16 -2.67 32.84 -10.47
N PRO A 17 -2.59 33.36 -9.23
CA PRO A 17 -2.76 32.55 -8.04
C PRO A 17 -4.15 31.92 -8.08
N THR A 18 -4.21 30.62 -8.28
CA THR A 18 -5.44 29.84 -8.21
C THR A 18 -5.44 29.11 -6.87
N PRO A 19 -6.49 29.27 -6.04
CA PRO A 19 -6.62 28.47 -4.84
C PRO A 19 -6.64 27.00 -5.25
N TYR A 20 -5.69 26.23 -4.72
CA TYR A 20 -5.61 24.80 -4.95
C TYR A 20 -5.71 24.08 -3.61
N TYR A 21 -6.62 23.12 -3.53
CA TYR A 21 -6.75 22.27 -2.37
C TYR A 21 -5.89 21.02 -2.56
N ILE A 22 -4.96 20.81 -1.64
CA ILE A 22 -4.10 19.63 -1.67
C ILE A 22 -4.85 18.49 -1.00
N GLU A 23 -5.20 17.48 -1.78
CA GLU A 23 -5.83 16.26 -1.27
C GLU A 23 -4.84 15.37 -0.50
N SER A 24 -5.38 14.45 0.31
CA SER A 24 -4.59 13.44 1.01
C SER A 24 -3.92 12.47 0.03
N ASP A 25 -2.86 11.81 0.49
CA ASP A 25 -2.06 10.87 -0.32
C ASP A 25 -2.79 9.53 -0.50
N TRP A 26 -3.11 9.19 -1.74
CA TRP A 26 -3.73 7.91 -2.08
C TRP A 26 -2.79 6.72 -1.90
N SER A 27 -1.47 6.89 -2.00
CA SER A 27 -0.53 5.82 -1.65
C SER A 27 -0.63 5.50 -0.16
N ALA A 28 -0.67 6.52 0.70
CA ALA A 28 -0.86 6.34 2.14
C ALA A 28 -2.24 5.72 2.46
N ALA A 29 -3.29 6.13 1.75
CA ALA A 29 -4.61 5.53 1.88
C ALA A 29 -4.60 4.01 1.61
N SER A 30 -3.75 3.51 0.69
CA SER A 30 -3.68 2.09 0.34
C SER A 30 -3.45 1.17 1.54
N TYR A 31 -2.72 1.61 2.54
CA TYR A 31 -2.50 0.82 3.76
C TYR A 31 -3.79 0.67 4.57
N TRP A 32 -4.61 1.72 4.65
CA TRP A 32 -5.92 1.67 5.30
C TRP A 32 -6.92 0.79 4.54
N TYR A 33 -6.83 0.76 3.20
CA TYR A 33 -7.56 -0.22 2.40
C TYR A 33 -7.16 -1.65 2.76
N ALA A 34 -5.87 -1.93 2.98
CA ALA A 34 -5.40 -3.24 3.42
C ALA A 34 -5.97 -3.61 4.80
N PHE A 35 -5.97 -2.68 5.75
CA PHE A 35 -6.62 -2.89 7.05
C PHE A 35 -8.11 -3.16 6.89
N ALA A 36 -8.83 -2.40 6.06
CA ALA A 36 -10.25 -2.63 5.80
C ALA A 36 -10.52 -4.00 5.17
N ALA A 37 -9.65 -4.44 4.23
CA ALA A 37 -9.77 -5.74 3.58
C ALA A 37 -9.62 -6.91 4.54
N LEU A 38 -8.80 -6.77 5.59
CA LEU A 38 -8.48 -7.84 6.53
C LEU A 38 -9.37 -7.84 7.79
N THR A 39 -10.12 -6.76 8.02
CA THR A 39 -10.96 -6.63 9.21
C THR A 39 -12.44 -6.87 8.86
N PRO A 40 -13.10 -7.86 9.45
CA PRO A 40 -14.52 -8.08 9.21
C PRO A 40 -15.37 -6.95 9.82
N ARG A 41 -16.38 -6.50 9.06
CA ARG A 41 -17.39 -5.51 9.51
C ARG A 41 -16.81 -4.17 9.96
N THR A 42 -15.78 -3.69 9.27
CA THR A 42 -15.16 -2.39 9.56
C THR A 42 -15.68 -1.33 8.60
N THR A 43 -15.91 -0.15 9.13
CA THR A 43 -16.10 1.09 8.36
C THR A 43 -14.98 2.03 8.75
N LEU A 44 -14.18 2.46 7.78
CA LEU A 44 -13.12 3.44 7.96
C LEU A 44 -13.45 4.70 7.16
N ARG A 45 -13.15 5.87 7.72
CA ARG A 45 -13.28 7.15 7.03
C ARG A 45 -11.93 7.78 6.88
N LEU A 46 -11.55 8.05 5.64
CA LEU A 46 -10.28 8.68 5.29
C LEU A 46 -10.57 10.08 4.76
N PRO A 47 -10.09 11.13 5.42
CA PRO A 47 -10.38 12.50 5.05
C PRO A 47 -9.66 12.92 3.77
N ASP A 48 -10.23 13.92 3.11
CA ASP A 48 -9.61 14.68 2.03
C ASP A 48 -9.12 13.83 0.84
N LEU A 49 -9.88 12.79 0.50
CA LEU A 49 -9.70 11.96 -0.69
C LEU A 49 -10.93 12.13 -1.60
N TYR A 50 -10.71 12.31 -2.90
CA TYR A 50 -11.76 12.66 -3.85
C TYR A 50 -11.82 11.70 -5.03
N GLN A 51 -13.02 11.55 -5.61
CA GLN A 51 -13.26 10.64 -6.73
C GLN A 51 -12.55 11.08 -8.02
N ASP A 52 -12.41 12.39 -8.22
CA ASP A 52 -11.78 13.01 -9.38
C ASP A 52 -10.29 13.33 -9.16
N SER A 53 -9.65 12.60 -8.25
CA SER A 53 -8.23 12.74 -7.96
C SER A 53 -7.35 12.57 -9.20
N LEU A 54 -6.33 13.43 -9.29
CA LEU A 54 -5.28 13.36 -10.32
C LEU A 54 -4.11 12.45 -9.90
N GLN A 55 -4.11 11.92 -8.68
CA GLN A 55 -3.09 10.96 -8.23
C GLN A 55 -3.32 9.61 -8.91
N GLY A 56 -2.28 9.06 -9.54
CA GLY A 56 -2.37 7.73 -10.18
C GLY A 56 -2.79 6.63 -9.22
N ASP A 57 -2.40 6.74 -7.94
CA ASP A 57 -2.69 5.77 -6.90
C ASP A 57 -4.15 5.80 -6.41
N ALA A 58 -4.97 6.78 -6.82
CA ALA A 58 -6.41 6.77 -6.58
C ALA A 58 -7.10 5.53 -7.17
N ARG A 59 -6.46 4.86 -8.11
CA ARG A 59 -6.89 3.56 -8.64
C ARG A 59 -6.96 2.46 -7.59
N VAL A 60 -6.40 2.67 -6.40
CA VAL A 60 -6.52 1.77 -5.26
C VAL A 60 -7.97 1.43 -4.94
N ALA A 61 -8.89 2.38 -5.07
CA ALA A 61 -10.32 2.17 -4.80
C ALA A 61 -10.93 1.11 -5.75
N GLU A 62 -10.64 1.20 -7.05
CA GLU A 62 -11.07 0.22 -8.04
C GLU A 62 -10.46 -1.16 -7.75
N LEU A 63 -9.15 -1.21 -7.53
CA LEU A 63 -8.46 -2.48 -7.33
C LEU A 63 -8.89 -3.19 -6.03
N PHE A 64 -9.07 -2.44 -4.93
CA PHE A 64 -9.54 -3.02 -3.67
C PHE A 64 -11.02 -3.43 -3.68
N SER A 65 -11.83 -2.90 -4.61
CA SER A 65 -13.21 -3.40 -4.79
C SER A 65 -13.21 -4.90 -5.14
N ARG A 66 -12.21 -5.36 -5.88
CA ARG A 66 -11.98 -6.78 -6.20
C ARG A 66 -11.52 -7.61 -5.00
N LEU A 67 -10.93 -6.96 -3.99
CA LEU A 67 -10.52 -7.57 -2.73
C LEU A 67 -11.59 -7.45 -1.63
N GLY A 68 -12.78 -6.99 -1.99
CA GLY A 68 -13.92 -6.88 -1.08
C GLY A 68 -13.89 -5.63 -0.21
N VAL A 69 -13.36 -4.53 -0.68
CA VAL A 69 -13.49 -3.21 -0.03
C VAL A 69 -14.24 -2.27 -0.94
N SER A 70 -15.42 -1.84 -0.51
CA SER A 70 -16.21 -0.81 -1.20
C SER A 70 -15.80 0.57 -0.75
N THR A 71 -15.70 1.50 -1.69
CA THR A 71 -15.40 2.91 -1.45
C THR A 71 -16.63 3.74 -1.75
N THR A 72 -17.10 4.50 -0.75
CA THR A 72 -18.16 5.51 -0.93
C THR A 72 -17.55 6.89 -0.80
N TYR A 73 -17.73 7.72 -1.82
CA TYR A 73 -17.20 9.08 -1.85
C TYR A 73 -18.19 10.06 -1.22
N HIS A 74 -17.69 10.89 -0.31
CA HIS A 74 -18.38 11.99 0.33
C HIS A 74 -17.65 13.30 0.05
N GLU A 75 -18.24 14.43 0.37
CA GLU A 75 -17.68 15.76 0.07
C GLU A 75 -16.28 15.98 0.68
N LYS A 76 -15.99 15.42 1.87
CA LYS A 76 -14.75 15.66 2.62
C LYS A 76 -14.00 14.40 3.04
N TYR A 77 -14.47 13.22 2.68
CA TYR A 77 -13.84 11.95 3.03
C TYR A 77 -14.33 10.83 2.12
N VAL A 78 -13.58 9.75 2.08
CA VAL A 78 -14.07 8.49 1.56
C VAL A 78 -14.38 7.54 2.70
N GLU A 79 -15.43 6.73 2.54
CA GLU A 79 -15.81 5.69 3.48
C GLU A 79 -15.51 4.33 2.88
N LEU A 80 -14.70 3.54 3.58
CA LEU A 80 -14.34 2.17 3.22
C LEU A 80 -15.20 1.19 3.99
N THR A 81 -15.82 0.27 3.30
CA THR A 81 -16.66 -0.77 3.92
C THR A 81 -16.25 -2.15 3.40
N ARG A 82 -16.07 -3.10 4.31
CA ARG A 82 -15.79 -4.49 3.94
C ARG A 82 -17.04 -5.14 3.36
N THR A 83 -16.90 -5.75 2.18
CA THR A 83 -17.93 -6.56 1.51
C THR A 83 -17.53 -8.03 1.49
N SER A 84 -18.46 -8.92 1.16
CA SER A 84 -18.18 -10.34 1.01
C SER A 84 -17.61 -10.72 -0.37
N ALA A 85 -17.68 -9.80 -1.34
CA ALA A 85 -17.18 -10.03 -2.70
C ALA A 85 -15.65 -10.02 -2.71
N CYS A 86 -15.04 -11.12 -3.14
CA CYS A 86 -13.60 -11.26 -3.24
C CYS A 86 -13.26 -12.19 -4.39
N VAL A 87 -12.27 -11.82 -5.21
CA VAL A 87 -11.78 -12.69 -6.29
C VAL A 87 -10.90 -13.81 -5.72
N GLU A 88 -10.78 -14.93 -6.44
CA GLU A 88 -9.86 -16.01 -6.08
C GLU A 88 -8.43 -15.74 -6.59
N GLU A 89 -8.34 -14.93 -7.66
CA GLU A 89 -7.09 -14.57 -8.29
C GLU A 89 -7.13 -13.12 -8.78
N LEU A 90 -6.02 -12.40 -8.63
CA LEU A 90 -5.85 -11.03 -9.08
C LEU A 90 -4.64 -10.91 -10.00
N THR A 91 -4.88 -10.52 -11.24
CA THR A 91 -3.83 -10.08 -12.17
C THR A 91 -3.91 -8.58 -12.36
N ASN A 92 -2.77 -7.90 -12.24
CA ASN A 92 -2.68 -6.45 -12.46
C ASN A 92 -1.30 -6.03 -12.98
N ASP A 93 -1.27 -4.98 -13.78
CA ASP A 93 -0.06 -4.29 -14.20
C ASP A 93 0.09 -3.01 -13.36
N PHE A 94 1.19 -2.93 -12.61
CA PHE A 94 1.51 -1.81 -11.73
C PHE A 94 2.49 -0.80 -12.34
N THR A 95 2.71 -0.83 -13.65
CA THR A 95 3.63 0.11 -14.33
C THR A 95 3.33 1.57 -13.99
N ASN A 96 2.04 1.93 -13.91
CA ASN A 96 1.60 3.29 -13.62
C ASN A 96 1.32 3.58 -12.14
N GLN A 97 1.26 2.54 -11.29
CA GLN A 97 1.03 2.63 -9.84
C GLN A 97 2.00 1.71 -9.07
N PRO A 98 3.33 1.81 -9.29
CA PRO A 98 4.29 0.88 -8.71
C PRO A 98 4.29 0.92 -7.18
N ASP A 99 3.92 2.03 -6.59
CA ASP A 99 3.92 2.23 -5.15
C ASP A 99 2.76 1.51 -4.44
N LEU A 100 1.74 1.07 -5.16
CA LEU A 100 0.67 0.22 -4.62
C LEU A 100 1.06 -1.26 -4.54
N ALA A 101 2.05 -1.70 -5.32
CA ALA A 101 2.35 -3.13 -5.49
C ALA A 101 2.65 -3.84 -4.17
N GLN A 102 3.42 -3.24 -3.26
CA GLN A 102 3.76 -3.84 -1.96
C GLN A 102 2.51 -4.11 -1.11
N THR A 103 1.61 -3.13 -1.03
CA THR A 103 0.35 -3.26 -0.32
C THR A 103 -0.49 -4.41 -0.90
N PHE A 104 -0.57 -4.52 -2.24
CA PHE A 104 -1.34 -5.57 -2.90
C PHE A 104 -0.72 -6.95 -2.72
N VAL A 105 0.60 -7.10 -2.81
CA VAL A 105 1.31 -8.37 -2.58
C VAL A 105 0.98 -8.91 -1.19
N VAL A 106 1.17 -8.08 -0.17
CA VAL A 106 0.92 -8.49 1.23
C VAL A 106 -0.57 -8.79 1.44
N THR A 107 -1.45 -7.88 1.02
CA THR A 107 -2.90 -8.04 1.26
C THR A 107 -3.47 -9.26 0.54
N CYS A 108 -3.15 -9.49 -0.74
CA CYS A 108 -3.63 -10.64 -1.49
C CYS A 108 -3.19 -11.95 -0.85
N ALA A 109 -1.91 -12.06 -0.48
CA ALA A 109 -1.41 -13.25 0.19
C ALA A 109 -2.11 -13.49 1.54
N LEU A 110 -2.30 -12.45 2.35
CA LEU A 110 -3.03 -12.54 3.61
C LEU A 110 -4.50 -12.93 3.43
N LEU A 111 -5.15 -12.50 2.35
CA LEU A 111 -6.53 -12.91 2.02
C LEU A 111 -6.60 -14.31 1.40
N GLY A 112 -5.47 -14.90 0.99
CA GLY A 112 -5.43 -16.18 0.29
C GLY A 112 -5.76 -16.06 -1.19
N ILE A 113 -5.66 -14.87 -1.76
CA ILE A 113 -5.91 -14.56 -3.17
C ILE A 113 -4.62 -14.78 -3.95
N ARG A 114 -4.63 -15.70 -4.91
CA ARG A 114 -3.50 -15.89 -5.82
C ARG A 114 -3.30 -14.64 -6.66
N PHE A 115 -2.07 -14.36 -7.03
CA PHE A 115 -1.83 -13.17 -7.83
C PHE A 115 -0.68 -13.32 -8.82
N ARG A 116 -0.78 -12.53 -9.90
CA ARG A 116 0.28 -12.26 -10.86
C ARG A 116 0.34 -10.75 -11.12
N PHE A 117 1.39 -10.10 -10.63
CA PHE A 117 1.60 -8.67 -10.74
C PHE A 117 2.79 -8.37 -11.62
N SER A 118 2.56 -7.59 -12.68
CA SER A 118 3.56 -7.17 -13.65
C SER A 118 3.84 -5.66 -13.56
N GLY A 119 4.79 -5.17 -14.37
CA GLY A 119 5.16 -3.76 -14.37
C GLY A 119 6.02 -3.34 -13.18
N LEU A 120 6.71 -4.30 -12.52
CA LEU A 120 7.41 -4.09 -11.25
C LEU A 120 8.91 -3.77 -11.42
N GLN A 121 9.39 -3.58 -12.64
CA GLN A 121 10.82 -3.33 -12.89
C GLN A 121 11.40 -2.13 -12.14
N SER A 122 10.59 -1.09 -11.93
CA SER A 122 10.99 0.10 -11.16
C SER A 122 11.20 -0.17 -9.67
N LEU A 123 10.63 -1.24 -9.12
CA LEU A 123 10.77 -1.60 -7.71
C LEU A 123 12.19 -2.05 -7.34
N LYS A 124 13.00 -2.46 -8.34
CA LYS A 124 14.39 -2.88 -8.12
C LYS A 124 15.37 -1.74 -7.87
N ILE A 125 14.99 -0.52 -8.22
CA ILE A 125 15.84 0.68 -8.17
C ILE A 125 15.27 1.78 -7.28
N LYS A 126 14.43 1.40 -6.31
CA LYS A 126 13.89 2.29 -5.28
C LYS A 126 14.86 2.38 -4.08
N GLU A 127 14.35 2.66 -2.87
CA GLU A 127 15.14 2.68 -1.63
C GLU A 127 15.88 1.35 -1.37
N THR A 128 15.27 0.27 -1.81
CA THR A 128 15.81 -1.11 -1.80
C THR A 128 15.33 -1.84 -3.06
N ASP A 129 15.87 -3.03 -3.34
CA ASP A 129 15.21 -3.98 -4.24
C ASP A 129 13.94 -4.51 -3.53
N ARG A 130 12.82 -3.79 -3.75
CA ARG A 130 11.52 -4.09 -3.12
C ARG A 130 10.99 -5.46 -3.49
N MET A 131 11.31 -5.97 -4.70
CA MET A 131 10.86 -7.30 -5.10
C MET A 131 11.57 -8.38 -4.30
N ALA A 132 12.88 -8.29 -4.17
CA ALA A 132 13.67 -9.21 -3.36
C ALA A 132 13.27 -9.14 -1.87
N ALA A 133 13.06 -7.93 -1.36
CA ALA A 133 12.58 -7.71 0.01
C ALA A 133 11.20 -8.36 0.24
N LEU A 134 10.23 -8.15 -0.66
CA LEU A 134 8.90 -8.77 -0.57
C LEU A 134 8.98 -10.31 -0.55
N ILE A 135 9.77 -10.91 -1.42
CA ILE A 135 9.95 -12.37 -1.47
C ILE A 135 10.50 -12.88 -0.13
N LYS A 136 11.51 -12.21 0.40
CA LYS A 136 12.16 -12.61 1.66
C LYS A 136 11.23 -12.45 2.86
N GLU A 137 10.56 -11.31 2.99
CA GLU A 137 9.70 -11.03 4.14
C GLU A 137 8.40 -11.83 4.11
N MET A 138 7.80 -12.03 2.92
CA MET A 138 6.62 -12.89 2.77
C MET A 138 6.92 -14.36 3.12
N LYS A 139 8.15 -14.83 2.89
CA LYS A 139 8.57 -16.16 3.30
C LYS A 139 8.55 -16.32 4.84
N LYS A 140 8.95 -15.29 5.60
CA LYS A 140 8.83 -15.31 7.08
C LYS A 140 7.39 -15.49 7.55
N LEU A 141 6.43 -14.99 6.75
CA LEU A 141 4.98 -15.17 6.97
C LEU A 141 4.43 -16.49 6.38
N GLY A 142 5.28 -17.34 5.84
CA GLY A 142 4.88 -18.63 5.27
C GLY A 142 4.34 -18.58 3.83
N TYR A 143 4.60 -17.51 3.06
CA TYR A 143 4.18 -17.39 1.68
C TYR A 143 5.39 -17.45 0.74
N LEU A 144 5.35 -18.39 -0.22
CA LEU A 144 6.43 -18.54 -1.20
C LEU A 144 6.09 -17.83 -2.49
N LEU A 145 6.69 -16.67 -2.67
CA LEU A 145 6.56 -15.87 -3.89
C LEU A 145 7.68 -16.23 -4.85
N ARG A 146 7.42 -16.08 -6.14
CA ARG A 146 8.43 -16.20 -7.19
C ARG A 146 8.45 -14.98 -8.10
N GLU A 147 9.62 -14.68 -8.60
CA GLU A 147 9.87 -13.63 -9.56
C GLU A 147 10.01 -14.22 -10.96
N GLU A 148 9.45 -13.55 -11.97
CA GLU A 148 9.66 -13.85 -13.38
C GLU A 148 10.16 -12.63 -14.14
N ALA A 149 11.14 -12.84 -15.02
CA ALA A 149 11.67 -11.85 -15.97
C ALA A 149 12.06 -10.50 -15.34
N GLY A 150 12.40 -10.46 -14.05
CA GLY A 150 12.84 -9.23 -13.37
C GLY A 150 11.77 -8.16 -13.15
N SER A 151 10.50 -8.46 -13.46
CA SER A 151 9.43 -7.45 -13.46
C SER A 151 8.06 -7.99 -13.06
N VAL A 152 7.97 -9.28 -12.73
CA VAL A 152 6.71 -9.93 -12.35
C VAL A 152 6.87 -10.64 -11.02
N LEU A 153 5.93 -10.43 -10.09
CA LEU A 153 5.80 -11.20 -8.85
C LEU A 153 4.54 -12.07 -8.91
N ILE A 154 4.68 -13.32 -8.48
CA ILE A 154 3.63 -14.32 -8.52
C ILE A 154 3.54 -15.03 -7.18
N TRP A 155 2.30 -15.24 -6.75
CA TRP A 155 1.97 -16.20 -5.72
C TRP A 155 0.77 -17.03 -6.17
N ASP A 156 0.97 -18.33 -6.35
CA ASP A 156 -0.03 -19.30 -6.82
C ASP A 156 -0.57 -20.20 -5.69
N GLY A 157 -0.39 -19.74 -4.43
CA GLY A 157 -0.90 -20.43 -3.25
C GLY A 157 0.15 -21.24 -2.52
N GLU A 158 1.39 -21.28 -2.99
CA GLU A 158 2.47 -22.06 -2.35
C GLU A 158 2.84 -21.51 -0.97
N ARG A 159 3.02 -22.42 0.00
CA ARG A 159 3.24 -22.07 1.40
C ARG A 159 4.44 -22.82 1.98
N CYS A 160 5.03 -22.22 3.03
CA CYS A 160 5.99 -22.90 3.92
C CYS A 160 5.58 -22.68 5.38
N GLU A 161 6.33 -23.25 6.31
CA GLU A 161 6.16 -22.99 7.74
C GLU A 161 6.52 -21.53 8.02
N PRO A 162 5.63 -20.73 8.64
CA PRO A 162 5.95 -19.36 9.03
C PRO A 162 6.89 -19.33 10.24
N ASP A 163 7.63 -18.25 10.41
CA ASP A 163 8.40 -18.01 11.62
C ASP A 163 7.48 -17.91 12.83
N ALA A 164 7.92 -18.43 13.98
CA ALA A 164 7.11 -18.44 15.21
C ALA A 164 6.77 -17.02 15.70
N CYS A 165 7.69 -16.08 15.53
CA CYS A 165 7.52 -14.66 15.82
C CYS A 165 8.12 -13.87 14.64
N PRO A 166 7.35 -13.63 13.57
CA PRO A 166 7.89 -13.01 12.40
C PRO A 166 8.30 -11.55 12.69
N ALA A 167 9.55 -11.25 12.37
CA ALA A 167 10.12 -9.90 12.43
C ALA A 167 10.44 -9.42 11.02
N ILE A 168 9.73 -8.40 10.59
CA ILE A 168 9.83 -7.83 9.25
C ILE A 168 10.95 -6.80 9.21
N ASP A 169 11.92 -7.01 8.34
CA ASP A 169 12.95 -6.03 8.05
C ASP A 169 12.42 -4.99 7.07
N THR A 170 12.67 -3.72 7.35
CA THR A 170 12.11 -2.62 6.53
C THR A 170 13.06 -2.16 5.43
N TYR A 171 14.35 -2.50 5.50
CA TYR A 171 15.35 -2.11 4.48
C TYR A 171 15.40 -0.58 4.24
N GLU A 172 15.24 0.20 5.30
CA GLU A 172 15.12 1.67 5.24
C GLU A 172 13.96 2.17 4.33
N ASP A 173 13.01 1.30 4.00
CA ASP A 173 11.86 1.60 3.15
C ASP A 173 10.56 1.68 3.97
N HIS A 174 9.99 2.88 4.03
CA HIS A 174 8.74 3.16 4.72
C HIS A 174 7.56 2.31 4.21
N ARG A 175 7.54 1.97 2.91
CA ARG A 175 6.48 1.15 2.32
C ARG A 175 6.52 -0.29 2.81
N MET A 176 7.71 -0.83 3.08
CA MET A 176 7.83 -2.14 3.71
C MET A 176 7.19 -2.16 5.09
N ALA A 177 7.51 -1.17 5.94
CA ALA A 177 6.90 -1.07 7.27
C ALA A 177 5.37 -1.01 7.21
N MET A 178 4.83 -0.11 6.37
CA MET A 178 3.40 0.16 6.31
C MET A 178 2.61 -0.95 5.62
N ALA A 179 3.15 -1.56 4.56
CA ALA A 179 2.48 -2.64 3.83
C ALA A 179 2.39 -3.93 4.66
N PHE A 180 3.37 -4.20 5.54
CA PHE A 180 3.35 -5.39 6.39
C PHE A 180 2.59 -5.19 7.71
N ALA A 181 2.35 -3.97 8.17
CA ALA A 181 1.62 -3.70 9.41
C ALA A 181 0.26 -4.44 9.49
N PRO A 182 -0.56 -4.54 8.41
CA PRO A 182 -1.82 -5.28 8.44
C PRO A 182 -1.68 -6.79 8.69
N ALA A 183 -0.48 -7.35 8.58
CA ALA A 183 -0.24 -8.77 8.88
C ALA A 183 -0.45 -9.10 10.38
N CYS A 184 -0.49 -8.10 11.26
CA CYS A 184 -0.81 -8.25 12.69
C CYS A 184 -2.17 -8.94 12.92
N PHE A 185 -3.11 -8.88 11.98
CA PHE A 185 -4.38 -9.60 12.07
C PHE A 185 -4.23 -11.12 12.02
N LYS A 186 -3.16 -11.63 11.40
CA LYS A 186 -2.90 -13.07 11.28
C LYS A 186 -1.74 -13.55 12.16
N PHE A 187 -0.80 -12.67 12.44
CA PHE A 187 0.43 -13.00 13.15
C PHE A 187 0.50 -12.19 14.45
N LYS A 188 0.04 -12.80 15.54
CA LYS A 188 0.15 -12.20 16.88
C LYS A 188 1.62 -12.03 17.24
N GLY A 189 1.98 -10.83 17.72
CA GLY A 189 3.38 -10.53 18.05
C GLY A 189 4.24 -10.26 16.80
N LEU A 190 3.63 -9.89 15.67
CA LEU A 190 4.36 -9.38 14.52
C LEU A 190 5.27 -8.24 14.94
N GLN A 191 6.54 -8.30 14.56
CA GLN A 191 7.50 -7.24 14.81
C GLN A 191 7.83 -6.53 13.50
N ILE A 192 8.02 -5.22 13.57
CA ILE A 192 8.51 -4.40 12.46
C ILE A 192 9.82 -3.77 12.91
N ASN A 193 10.92 -4.15 12.29
CA ASN A 193 12.23 -3.60 12.56
C ASN A 193 12.33 -2.18 11.99
N GLU A 194 13.04 -1.29 12.68
CA GLU A 194 13.24 0.11 12.27
C GLU A 194 11.93 0.85 11.90
N PRO A 195 10.91 0.84 12.80
CA PRO A 195 9.58 1.37 12.51
C PRO A 195 9.57 2.86 12.20
N GLN A 196 10.62 3.61 12.57
CA GLN A 196 10.78 5.06 12.34
C GLN A 196 10.90 5.42 10.83
N VAL A 197 11.17 4.45 9.95
CA VAL A 197 11.28 4.69 8.49
C VAL A 197 10.00 5.28 7.89
N VAL A 198 8.85 5.09 8.52
CA VAL A 198 7.56 5.65 8.08
C VAL A 198 7.56 7.18 8.07
N SER A 199 8.44 7.83 8.85
CA SER A 199 8.56 9.28 8.90
C SER A 199 8.93 9.92 7.56
N LYS A 200 9.43 9.15 6.60
CA LYS A 200 9.74 9.63 5.24
C LYS A 200 8.49 10.06 4.45
N SER A 201 7.33 9.47 4.72
CA SER A 201 6.11 9.78 3.96
C SER A 201 4.84 9.83 4.81
N TYR A 202 4.82 9.17 5.98
CA TYR A 202 3.67 9.13 6.89
C TYR A 202 4.13 9.17 8.35
N PRO A 203 4.56 10.34 8.86
CA PRO A 203 5.16 10.44 10.20
C PRO A 203 4.25 9.96 11.34
N ASP A 204 2.95 10.18 11.23
CA ASP A 204 1.96 9.82 12.26
C ASP A 204 1.38 8.40 12.08
N PHE A 205 1.86 7.57 11.16
CA PHE A 205 1.28 6.26 10.84
C PHE A 205 1.02 5.38 12.07
N TRP A 206 2.01 5.21 12.94
CA TRP A 206 1.87 4.39 14.15
C TRP A 206 0.90 4.99 15.16
N LYS A 207 0.89 6.31 15.30
CA LYS A 207 -0.04 7.03 16.17
C LYS A 207 -1.49 6.91 15.66
N ASP A 208 -1.69 6.99 14.35
CA ASP A 208 -3.01 6.82 13.75
C ASP A 208 -3.52 5.39 13.92
N LEU A 209 -2.63 4.38 13.81
CA LEU A 209 -2.99 3.00 14.15
C LEU A 209 -3.37 2.84 15.62
N GLN A 210 -2.63 3.44 16.55
CA GLN A 210 -3.02 3.44 17.98
C GLN A 210 -4.37 4.12 18.19
N THR A 211 -4.63 5.22 17.52
CA THR A 211 -5.93 5.92 17.56
C THR A 211 -7.07 5.05 17.00
N ALA A 212 -6.77 4.21 16.00
CA ALA A 212 -7.69 3.22 15.46
C ALA A 212 -7.86 1.98 16.35
N GLY A 213 -7.18 1.91 17.50
CA GLY A 213 -7.32 0.87 18.50
C GLY A 213 -6.29 -0.26 18.46
N PHE A 214 -5.24 -0.13 17.65
CA PHE A 214 -4.14 -1.11 17.64
C PHE A 214 -3.23 -0.92 18.85
N GLN A 215 -2.82 -2.02 19.46
CA GLN A 215 -1.81 -2.02 20.52
C GLN A 215 -0.43 -2.15 19.89
N ILE A 216 0.38 -1.12 20.06
CA ILE A 216 1.75 -1.06 19.57
C ILE A 216 2.67 -0.90 20.79
N THR A 217 3.63 -1.79 20.92
CA THR A 217 4.64 -1.76 22.00
C THR A 217 6.02 -1.72 21.38
N GLU A 218 6.91 -0.94 21.99
CA GLU A 218 8.35 -1.01 21.69
C GLU A 218 8.91 -2.31 22.27
N ALA A 219 9.77 -3.00 21.51
CA ALA A 219 10.40 -4.26 21.88
C ALA A 219 11.77 -4.02 22.51
#